data_9d519ca4a95b56303186dbb554eca546
#
_entry.id   9d519ca4a95b56303186dbb554eca546
#
_cell.length_a   1.000
_cell.length_b   1.000
_cell.length_c   1.000
_cell.angle_alpha   90.00
_cell.angle_beta   90.00
_cell.angle_gamma   90.00
#
_symmetry.space_group_name_H-M   'P 1'
#
loop_
_entity.id
_entity.type
_entity.pdbx_description
1 polymer ?
#
loop_
_entity_poly.entity_id
_entity_poly.type
_entity_poly.pdbx_seq_one_letter_code
_entity_poly.pdbx_strand_id
1 'polypeptide(L)'
;NDERGDTPWGGRPDYGRPEVRQFILDNITLWLAEYTIDGLRLDSTIYTRNTEGNNDDHAHDIPEAWTLMAEINDLARKINPNALMIAEDNSSNPGLTTPTSEGGAGFTAQWEVGFPSTIRDALGVGTVQSLEGIRYEIGHTFNGRPTDRITYSDSHDTAANGLARLNALASPDNAVSSTARKAELLANAISLTSPGIPMLLQGTEFTQKGSFNDWQMLDWNLTGKFAGIVLAHQHLIQLRKNVYGNTAGLLSAQTDV
;
A
#
# COMPACT_ATOMS: atom_id res chain seq x y z
N ASN A 1 29.76 -13.81 9.76
CA ASN A 1 28.85 -13.80 8.59
C ASN A 1 27.80 -14.86 8.80
N ASP A 2 26.67 -14.45 9.29
CA ASP A 2 25.49 -15.28 9.40
C ASP A 2 24.77 -15.21 8.04
N GLU A 3 24.26 -16.32 7.53
CA GLU A 3 23.45 -16.39 6.29
C GLU A 3 22.22 -15.47 6.38
N ARG A 4 21.83 -15.05 7.60
CA ARG A 4 20.76 -14.08 7.86
C ARG A 4 21.18 -12.62 7.64
N GLY A 5 22.47 -12.35 7.43
CA GLY A 5 23.02 -10.99 7.40
C GLY A 5 22.77 -10.23 6.10
N ASP A 6 22.36 -10.90 5.02
CA ASP A 6 22.24 -10.29 3.69
C ASP A 6 20.78 -10.13 3.25
N THR A 7 20.53 -9.07 2.50
CA THR A 7 19.29 -8.84 1.74
C THR A 7 19.66 -8.52 0.28
N PRO A 8 18.71 -8.54 -0.67
CA PRO A 8 18.99 -8.12 -2.05
C PRO A 8 19.54 -6.68 -2.18
N TRP A 9 19.39 -5.85 -1.16
CA TRP A 9 19.79 -4.43 -1.18
C TRP A 9 20.95 -4.12 -0.24
N GLY A 10 21.47 -5.07 0.51
CA GLY A 10 22.58 -4.85 1.44
C GLY A 10 22.44 -5.60 2.74
N GLY A 11 23.21 -5.20 3.74
CA GLY A 11 23.25 -5.88 5.03
C GLY A 11 21.95 -5.68 5.84
N ARG A 12 21.45 -6.78 6.44
CA ARG A 12 20.31 -6.75 7.37
C ARG A 12 20.81 -6.39 8.78
N PRO A 13 20.14 -5.49 9.50
CA PRO A 13 20.42 -5.26 10.92
C PRO A 13 20.22 -6.54 11.75
N ASP A 14 21.01 -6.71 12.78
CA ASP A 14 20.85 -7.82 13.73
C ASP A 14 19.72 -7.50 14.73
N TYR A 15 18.51 -7.92 14.40
CA TYR A 15 17.31 -7.67 15.21
C TYR A 15 17.30 -8.39 16.58
N GLY A 16 18.23 -9.31 16.81
CA GLY A 16 18.43 -9.94 18.10
C GLY A 16 19.23 -9.08 19.09
N ARG A 17 19.91 -8.03 18.62
CA ARG A 17 20.71 -7.14 19.48
C ARG A 17 19.85 -6.08 20.15
N PRO A 18 19.91 -5.96 21.50
CA PRO A 18 19.14 -4.95 22.21
C PRO A 18 19.41 -3.52 21.72
N GLU A 19 20.65 -3.19 21.38
CA GLU A 19 21.04 -1.85 20.92
C GLU A 19 20.41 -1.52 19.56
N VAL A 20 20.32 -2.49 18.65
CA VAL A 20 19.67 -2.34 17.34
C VAL A 20 18.16 -2.15 17.52
N ARG A 21 17.54 -2.96 18.37
CA ARG A 21 16.12 -2.82 18.70
C ARG A 21 15.83 -1.45 19.31
N GLN A 22 16.63 -1.04 20.31
CA GLN A 22 16.46 0.26 20.95
C GLN A 22 16.59 1.42 19.95
N PHE A 23 17.59 1.38 19.07
CA PHE A 23 17.76 2.38 18.02
C PHE A 23 16.51 2.52 17.13
N ILE A 24 15.91 1.39 16.74
CA ILE A 24 14.69 1.38 15.91
C ILE A 24 13.50 1.93 16.72
N LEU A 25 13.33 1.50 17.97
CA LEU A 25 12.24 1.97 18.84
C LEU A 25 12.35 3.47 19.18
N ASP A 26 13.56 3.97 19.36
CA ASP A 26 13.83 5.40 19.56
C ASP A 26 13.46 6.20 18.31
N ASN A 27 13.73 5.65 17.13
CA ASN A 27 13.35 6.26 15.86
C ASN A 27 11.81 6.32 15.69
N ILE A 28 11.08 5.25 16.04
CA ILE A 28 9.61 5.26 16.07
C ILE A 28 9.09 6.34 17.02
N THR A 29 9.70 6.45 18.20
CA THR A 29 9.34 7.48 19.20
C THR A 29 9.57 8.88 18.65
N LEU A 30 10.72 9.13 18.02
CA LEU A 30 11.05 10.42 17.42
C LEU A 30 9.97 10.86 16.41
N TRP A 31 9.61 9.99 15.48
CA TRP A 31 8.64 10.32 14.45
C TRP A 31 7.23 10.54 15.01
N LEU A 32 6.76 9.66 15.88
CA LEU A 32 5.39 9.71 16.38
C LEU A 32 5.18 10.73 17.52
N ALA A 33 6.16 10.87 18.45
CA ALA A 33 6.02 11.75 19.60
C ALA A 33 6.52 13.17 19.34
N GLU A 34 7.70 13.31 18.71
CA GLU A 34 8.31 14.63 18.53
C GLU A 34 7.86 15.29 17.21
N TYR A 35 7.87 14.55 16.08
CA TYR A 35 7.40 15.07 14.81
C TYR A 35 5.89 14.93 14.60
N THR A 36 5.18 14.23 15.50
CA THR A 36 3.72 14.11 15.54
C THR A 36 3.09 13.66 14.21
N ILE A 37 3.78 12.74 13.49
CA ILE A 37 3.21 12.17 12.26
C ILE A 37 2.11 11.16 12.60
N ASP A 38 1.19 10.92 11.66
CA ASP A 38 0.00 10.11 11.86
C ASP A 38 0.25 8.60 11.75
N GLY A 39 1.41 8.18 11.27
CA GLY A 39 1.75 6.77 11.13
C GLY A 39 3.01 6.54 10.33
N LEU A 40 3.38 5.26 10.19
CA LEU A 40 4.61 4.82 9.51
C LEU A 40 4.34 3.64 8.60
N ARG A 41 4.97 3.62 7.44
CA ARG A 41 5.10 2.45 6.59
C ARG A 41 6.47 1.82 6.83
N LEU A 42 6.49 0.53 7.15
CA LEU A 42 7.71 -0.25 7.22
C LEU A 42 7.94 -0.92 5.88
N ASP A 43 9.07 -0.59 5.28
CA ASP A 43 9.49 -1.07 3.97
C ASP A 43 9.93 -2.53 4.03
N SER A 44 9.57 -3.31 3.01
CA SER A 44 10.04 -4.67 2.77
C SER A 44 10.02 -5.58 4.00
N THR A 45 8.89 -5.61 4.72
CA THR A 45 8.77 -6.42 5.94
C THR A 45 8.94 -7.90 5.68
N ILE A 46 8.67 -8.39 4.47
CA ILE A 46 8.93 -9.77 4.11
C ILE A 46 10.41 -10.14 4.21
N TYR A 47 11.31 -9.29 3.71
CA TYR A 47 12.76 -9.51 3.86
C TYR A 47 13.28 -9.14 5.24
N THR A 48 12.52 -8.37 6.01
CA THR A 48 12.82 -8.15 7.42
C THR A 48 12.61 -9.42 8.24
N ARG A 49 11.50 -10.15 7.98
CA ARG A 49 11.06 -11.32 8.78
C ARG A 49 11.46 -12.69 8.22
N ASN A 50 11.93 -12.75 6.97
CA ASN A 50 12.34 -13.98 6.31
C ASN A 50 13.57 -13.70 5.43
N THR A 51 14.57 -14.56 5.47
CA THR A 51 15.85 -14.31 4.80
C THR A 51 15.73 -14.36 3.27
N GLU A 52 14.79 -15.16 2.75
CA GLU A 52 14.57 -15.37 1.32
C GLU A 52 13.41 -14.54 0.77
N GLY A 53 12.70 -13.78 1.63
CA GLY A 53 11.50 -13.07 1.22
C GLY A 53 10.37 -14.01 0.77
N ASN A 54 10.33 -15.23 1.32
CA ASN A 54 9.36 -16.25 0.97
C ASN A 54 8.43 -16.55 2.17
N ASN A 55 7.16 -16.16 2.05
CA ASN A 55 6.18 -16.35 3.11
C ASN A 55 5.89 -17.83 3.44
N ASP A 56 6.08 -18.74 2.50
CA ASP A 56 5.73 -20.14 2.63
C ASP A 56 6.91 -21.00 3.11
N ASP A 57 8.09 -20.42 3.20
CA ASP A 57 9.30 -21.08 3.68
C ASP A 57 9.68 -20.63 5.10
N HIS A 58 9.04 -21.24 6.08
CA HIS A 58 9.27 -20.95 7.50
C HIS A 58 10.65 -21.35 8.04
N ALA A 59 11.43 -22.14 7.28
CA ALA A 59 12.80 -22.48 7.68
C ALA A 59 13.72 -21.25 7.67
N HIS A 60 13.33 -20.23 6.91
CA HIS A 60 14.07 -19.00 6.73
C HIS A 60 13.47 -17.80 7.50
N ASP A 61 12.51 -18.06 8.39
CA ASP A 61 11.93 -17.00 9.23
C ASP A 61 12.94 -16.48 10.27
N ILE A 62 12.80 -15.21 10.59
CA ILE A 62 13.61 -14.47 11.59
C ILE A 62 12.69 -14.08 12.75
N PRO A 63 12.57 -14.92 13.80
CA PRO A 63 11.66 -14.68 14.92
C PRO A 63 11.95 -13.36 15.66
N GLU A 64 13.22 -12.95 15.71
CA GLU A 64 13.65 -11.70 16.34
C GLU A 64 13.05 -10.48 15.61
N ALA A 65 12.94 -10.55 14.29
CA ALA A 65 12.31 -9.50 13.48
C ALA A 65 10.79 -9.45 13.70
N TRP A 66 10.13 -10.61 13.78
CA TRP A 66 8.70 -10.68 14.06
C TRP A 66 8.36 -10.04 15.40
N THR A 67 9.12 -10.39 16.46
CA THR A 67 8.93 -9.78 17.79
C THR A 67 9.25 -8.29 17.79
N LEU A 68 10.24 -7.83 17.01
CA LEU A 68 10.53 -6.40 16.88
C LEU A 68 9.38 -5.65 16.20
N MET A 69 8.80 -6.19 15.14
CA MET A 69 7.63 -5.58 14.50
C MET A 69 6.44 -5.46 15.46
N ALA A 70 6.20 -6.48 16.28
CA ALA A 70 5.18 -6.43 17.32
C ALA A 70 5.47 -5.33 18.36
N GLU A 71 6.71 -5.21 18.84
CA GLU A 71 7.13 -4.15 19.75
C GLU A 71 6.97 -2.74 19.15
N ILE A 72 7.34 -2.57 17.88
CA ILE A 72 7.15 -1.31 17.14
C ILE A 72 5.67 -0.91 17.15
N ASN A 73 4.78 -1.83 16.81
CA ASN A 73 3.35 -1.55 16.72
C ASN A 73 2.72 -1.31 18.10
N ASP A 74 3.16 -2.02 19.14
CA ASP A 74 2.71 -1.77 20.50
C ASP A 74 3.20 -0.43 21.04
N LEU A 75 4.44 -0.05 20.75
CA LEU A 75 5.00 1.25 21.11
C LEU A 75 4.25 2.37 20.37
N ALA A 76 4.01 2.22 19.06
CA ALA A 76 3.29 3.19 18.27
C ALA A 76 1.90 3.48 18.87
N ARG A 77 1.14 2.43 19.25
CA ARG A 77 -0.18 2.59 19.89
C ARG A 77 -0.12 3.20 21.29
N LYS A 78 0.96 2.98 22.03
CA LYS A 78 1.17 3.67 23.34
C LYS A 78 1.37 5.16 23.15
N ILE A 79 2.08 5.58 22.10
CA ILE A 79 2.35 6.99 21.79
C ILE A 79 1.11 7.64 21.17
N ASN A 80 0.54 7.01 20.14
CA ASN A 80 -0.65 7.47 19.46
C ASN A 80 -1.58 6.27 19.17
N PRO A 81 -2.69 6.11 19.91
CA PRO A 81 -3.63 5.00 19.70
C PRO A 81 -4.23 4.93 18.28
N ASN A 82 -4.19 6.04 17.54
CA ASN A 82 -4.70 6.15 16.17
C ASN A 82 -3.58 6.06 15.11
N ALA A 83 -2.35 5.77 15.52
CA ALA A 83 -1.24 5.66 14.58
C ALA A 83 -1.53 4.60 13.49
N LEU A 84 -1.38 5.00 12.24
CA LEU A 84 -1.53 4.10 11.08
C LEU A 84 -0.19 3.40 10.80
N MET A 85 -0.07 2.16 11.23
CA MET A 85 1.12 1.35 11.02
C MET A 85 0.91 0.39 9.86
N ILE A 86 1.71 0.54 8.80
CA ILE A 86 1.54 -0.19 7.54
C ILE A 86 2.76 -1.07 7.28
N ALA A 87 2.54 -2.38 7.05
CA ALA A 87 3.58 -3.29 6.55
C ALA A 87 3.58 -3.30 5.03
N GLU A 88 4.68 -3.02 4.38
CA GLU A 88 4.86 -3.38 2.99
C GLU A 88 5.50 -4.78 2.95
N ASP A 89 4.67 -5.79 2.67
CA ASP A 89 5.09 -7.19 2.76
C ASP A 89 4.91 -7.97 1.44
N ASN A 90 3.88 -7.63 0.69
CA ASN A 90 3.57 -8.23 -0.61
C ASN A 90 3.23 -9.73 -0.60
N SER A 91 3.07 -10.34 0.59
CA SER A 91 2.84 -11.78 0.75
C SER A 91 1.41 -12.16 1.09
N SER A 92 0.55 -11.18 1.37
CA SER A 92 -0.83 -11.42 1.83
C SER A 92 -0.92 -12.25 3.13
N ASN A 93 0.05 -12.10 4.06
CA ASN A 93 0.08 -12.82 5.32
C ASN A 93 -0.88 -12.18 6.35
N PRO A 94 -1.97 -12.86 6.78
CA PRO A 94 -2.91 -12.28 7.75
C PRO A 94 -2.28 -12.04 9.14
N GLY A 95 -1.22 -12.75 9.49
CA GLY A 95 -0.48 -12.55 10.75
C GLY A 95 0.10 -11.15 10.92
N LEU A 96 0.35 -10.42 9.82
CA LEU A 96 0.84 -9.04 9.89
C LEU A 96 -0.17 -8.11 10.58
N THR A 97 -1.45 -8.27 10.31
CA THR A 97 -2.53 -7.45 10.88
C THR A 97 -3.26 -8.12 12.05
N THR A 98 -2.89 -9.35 12.39
CA THR A 98 -3.36 -10.02 13.61
C THR A 98 -2.83 -9.26 14.85
N PRO A 99 -3.65 -9.07 15.90
CA PRO A 99 -3.20 -8.41 17.14
C PRO A 99 -1.97 -9.06 17.75
N THR A 100 -1.12 -8.27 18.37
CA THR A 100 0.08 -8.77 19.08
C THR A 100 -0.27 -9.71 20.23
N SER A 101 -1.41 -9.48 20.89
CA SER A 101 -1.94 -10.37 21.94
C SER A 101 -2.34 -11.76 21.44
N GLU A 102 -2.49 -11.93 20.13
CA GLU A 102 -2.83 -13.19 19.46
C GLU A 102 -1.63 -13.78 18.69
N GLY A 103 -0.43 -13.21 18.91
CA GLY A 103 0.82 -13.64 18.26
C GLY A 103 1.10 -13.03 16.90
N GLY A 104 0.27 -12.08 16.44
CA GLY A 104 0.48 -11.32 15.22
C GLY A 104 1.51 -10.21 15.38
N ALA A 105 1.88 -9.57 14.24
CA ALA A 105 2.76 -8.42 14.23
C ALA A 105 2.05 -7.11 14.60
N GLY A 106 0.72 -7.07 14.50
CA GLY A 106 -0.10 -5.97 14.98
C GLY A 106 -0.14 -4.72 14.11
N PHE A 107 0.21 -4.80 12.83
CA PHE A 107 0.02 -3.66 11.93
C PHE A 107 -1.45 -3.28 11.77
N THR A 108 -1.70 -2.03 11.44
CA THR A 108 -3.05 -1.54 11.13
C THR A 108 -3.51 -2.08 9.78
N ALA A 109 -2.61 -2.07 8.79
CA ALA A 109 -2.88 -2.56 7.44
C ALA A 109 -1.60 -3.10 6.81
N GLN A 110 -1.77 -3.92 5.77
CA GLN A 110 -0.68 -4.34 4.91
C GLN A 110 -0.85 -3.76 3.50
N TRP A 111 0.27 -3.38 2.93
CA TRP A 111 0.41 -2.99 1.54
C TRP A 111 0.80 -4.25 0.78
N GLU A 112 -0.11 -4.73 -0.05
CA GLU A 112 0.02 -6.00 -0.76
C GLU A 112 -0.13 -5.78 -2.27
N VAL A 113 0.20 -6.78 -3.09
CA VAL A 113 0.28 -6.63 -4.55
C VAL A 113 -0.92 -7.23 -5.31
N GLY A 114 -1.78 -8.00 -4.68
CA GLY A 114 -2.90 -8.68 -5.36
C GLY A 114 -3.87 -7.70 -5.99
N PHE A 115 -4.33 -6.72 -5.21
CA PHE A 115 -5.26 -5.70 -5.68
C PHE A 115 -4.69 -4.87 -6.86
N PRO A 116 -3.50 -4.21 -6.75
CA PRO A 116 -2.98 -3.42 -7.86
C PRO A 116 -2.63 -4.27 -9.09
N SER A 117 -2.09 -5.48 -8.93
CA SER A 117 -1.78 -6.35 -10.05
C SER A 117 -3.03 -6.67 -10.86
N THR A 118 -4.11 -7.08 -10.18
CA THR A 118 -5.38 -7.40 -10.83
C THR A 118 -6.00 -6.20 -11.55
N ILE A 119 -5.98 -5.01 -10.93
CA ILE A 119 -6.49 -3.77 -11.53
C ILE A 119 -5.65 -3.38 -12.76
N ARG A 120 -4.34 -3.49 -12.67
CA ARG A 120 -3.42 -3.15 -13.76
C ARG A 120 -3.56 -4.11 -14.94
N ASP A 121 -3.71 -5.41 -14.69
CA ASP A 121 -3.94 -6.41 -15.72
C ASP A 121 -5.28 -6.19 -16.43
N ALA A 122 -6.33 -5.90 -15.68
CA ALA A 122 -7.66 -5.68 -16.25
C ALA A 122 -7.77 -4.39 -17.06
N LEU A 123 -7.28 -3.28 -16.54
CA LEU A 123 -7.51 -1.95 -17.09
C LEU A 123 -6.31 -1.40 -17.87
N GLY A 124 -5.10 -1.88 -17.55
CA GLY A 124 -3.88 -1.51 -18.26
C GLY A 124 -3.65 -2.39 -19.50
N VAL A 125 -3.74 -3.72 -19.34
CA VAL A 125 -3.47 -4.69 -20.41
C VAL A 125 -4.76 -5.13 -21.13
N GLY A 126 -5.91 -5.08 -20.44
CA GLY A 126 -7.22 -5.36 -21.05
C GLY A 126 -7.58 -6.83 -21.15
N THR A 127 -7.16 -7.67 -20.21
CA THR A 127 -7.49 -9.10 -20.20
C THR A 127 -8.85 -9.36 -19.55
N VAL A 128 -9.75 -10.05 -20.26
CA VAL A 128 -11.13 -10.33 -19.80
C VAL A 128 -11.19 -11.25 -18.58
N GLN A 129 -10.20 -12.11 -18.37
CA GLN A 129 -10.11 -12.99 -17.18
C GLN A 129 -9.96 -12.21 -15.87
N SER A 130 -9.66 -10.91 -15.96
CA SER A 130 -9.41 -10.04 -14.82
C SER A 130 -10.68 -9.52 -14.13
N LEU A 131 -11.88 -9.66 -14.70
CA LEU A 131 -13.12 -9.16 -14.06
C LEU A 131 -13.48 -9.96 -12.80
N GLU A 132 -13.37 -11.28 -12.85
CA GLU A 132 -13.55 -12.13 -11.67
C GLU A 132 -12.44 -11.87 -10.63
N GLY A 133 -11.21 -11.60 -11.09
CA GLY A 133 -10.13 -11.17 -10.22
C GLY A 133 -10.44 -9.84 -9.50
N ILE A 134 -10.96 -8.85 -10.23
CA ILE A 134 -11.39 -7.57 -9.61
C ILE A 134 -12.47 -7.81 -8.56
N ARG A 135 -13.47 -8.64 -8.86
CA ARG A 135 -14.52 -8.99 -7.90
C ARG A 135 -13.94 -9.66 -6.66
N TYR A 136 -13.05 -10.62 -6.84
CA TYR A 136 -12.34 -11.27 -5.73
C TYR A 136 -11.57 -10.26 -4.89
N GLU A 137 -10.78 -9.39 -5.52
CA GLU A 137 -9.97 -8.40 -4.82
C GLU A 137 -10.81 -7.33 -4.11
N ILE A 138 -11.96 -6.93 -4.66
CA ILE A 138 -12.86 -6.01 -3.94
C ILE A 138 -13.38 -6.66 -2.65
N GLY A 139 -13.74 -7.95 -2.70
CA GLY A 139 -14.26 -8.70 -1.55
C GLY A 139 -13.20 -9.28 -0.61
N HIS A 140 -11.92 -9.31 -1.03
CA HIS A 140 -10.85 -9.92 -0.25
C HIS A 140 -10.55 -9.11 1.02
N THR A 141 -10.39 -9.80 2.14
CA THR A 141 -10.06 -9.18 3.44
C THR A 141 -9.05 -10.02 4.20
N PHE A 142 -8.26 -9.36 5.06
CA PHE A 142 -7.44 -10.05 6.06
C PHE A 142 -8.20 -10.07 7.40
N ASN A 143 -8.21 -11.23 8.05
CA ASN A 143 -8.85 -11.40 9.37
C ASN A 143 -10.34 -10.96 9.41
N GLY A 144 -11.02 -10.98 8.27
CA GLY A 144 -12.40 -10.50 8.16
C GLY A 144 -12.57 -8.98 8.27
N ARG A 145 -11.46 -8.22 8.19
CA ARG A 145 -11.46 -6.76 8.31
C ARG A 145 -10.98 -6.11 7.00
N PRO A 146 -11.87 -5.43 6.28
CA PRO A 146 -11.52 -4.79 5.00
C PRO A 146 -10.41 -3.75 5.13
N THR A 147 -10.34 -3.05 6.27
CA THR A 147 -9.37 -1.99 6.54
C THR A 147 -7.95 -2.50 6.82
N ASP A 148 -7.74 -3.80 6.88
CA ASP A 148 -6.42 -4.40 7.11
C ASP A 148 -5.51 -4.37 5.88
N ARG A 149 -5.94 -3.72 4.80
CA ARG A 149 -5.15 -3.60 3.57
C ARG A 149 -5.22 -2.21 2.94
N ILE A 150 -4.20 -1.92 2.13
CA ILE A 150 -4.14 -0.73 1.29
C ILE A 150 -4.67 -1.10 -0.11
N THR A 151 -5.61 -0.29 -0.64
CA THR A 151 -6.15 -0.45 -2.00
C THR A 151 -5.61 0.65 -2.91
N TYR A 152 -5.01 0.27 -4.04
CA TYR A 152 -4.37 1.22 -4.96
C TYR A 152 -4.26 0.64 -6.38
N SER A 153 -4.06 1.51 -7.37
CA SER A 153 -3.81 1.10 -8.76
C SER A 153 -2.34 1.22 -9.14
N ASP A 154 -1.69 2.26 -8.67
CA ASP A 154 -0.28 2.54 -8.88
C ASP A 154 0.44 2.88 -7.58
N SER A 155 1.70 2.47 -7.48
CA SER A 155 2.65 2.89 -6.47
C SER A 155 3.95 3.38 -7.12
N HIS A 156 4.85 3.92 -6.31
CA HIS A 156 6.20 4.25 -6.76
C HIS A 156 6.94 3.02 -7.32
N ASP A 157 6.69 1.81 -6.79
CA ASP A 157 7.31 0.58 -7.29
C ASP A 157 6.66 0.08 -8.59
N THR A 158 5.32 0.07 -8.66
CA THR A 158 4.62 -0.41 -9.86
C THR A 158 4.77 0.52 -11.06
N ALA A 159 5.24 1.75 -10.85
CA ALA A 159 5.44 2.75 -11.89
C ALA A 159 6.91 3.19 -12.06
N ALA A 160 7.87 2.50 -11.42
CA ALA A 160 9.30 2.79 -11.50
C ALA A 160 10.10 1.61 -12.07
N ASN A 161 11.43 1.74 -12.10
CA ASN A 161 12.35 0.66 -12.46
C ASN A 161 12.05 -0.02 -13.81
N GLY A 162 11.68 0.76 -14.81
CA GLY A 162 11.29 0.27 -16.14
C GLY A 162 9.82 -0.11 -16.27
N LEU A 163 9.05 -0.02 -15.18
CA LEU A 163 7.60 -0.19 -15.19
C LEU A 163 6.90 1.14 -15.50
N ALA A 164 5.65 1.05 -15.93
CA ALA A 164 4.87 2.20 -16.37
C ALA A 164 3.65 2.44 -15.49
N ARG A 165 3.22 3.70 -15.36
CA ARG A 165 1.91 4.06 -14.79
C ARG A 165 0.78 3.37 -15.57
N LEU A 166 -0.33 3.12 -14.92
CA LEU A 166 -1.48 2.43 -15.52
C LEU A 166 -1.97 3.12 -16.82
N ASN A 167 -1.98 4.44 -16.87
CA ASN A 167 -2.35 5.19 -18.07
C ASN A 167 -1.45 4.87 -19.29
N ALA A 168 -0.15 4.67 -19.06
CA ALA A 168 0.78 4.28 -20.10
C ALA A 168 0.65 2.79 -20.49
N LEU A 169 0.26 1.91 -19.58
CA LEU A 169 -0.10 0.52 -19.91
C LEU A 169 -1.34 0.46 -20.77
N ALA A 170 -2.40 1.24 -20.42
CA ALA A 170 -3.66 1.27 -21.16
C ALA A 170 -3.54 1.92 -22.55
N SER A 171 -2.54 2.76 -22.76
CA SER A 171 -2.28 3.40 -24.07
C SER A 171 -0.79 3.76 -24.17
N PRO A 172 0.08 2.82 -24.55
CA PRO A 172 1.53 3.01 -24.58
C PRO A 172 1.98 4.18 -25.47
N ASP A 173 1.34 4.33 -26.63
CA ASP A 173 1.68 5.41 -27.58
C ASP A 173 1.24 6.80 -27.11
N ASN A 174 0.21 6.86 -26.26
CA ASN A 174 -0.33 8.13 -25.77
C ASN A 174 -0.98 7.99 -24.39
N ALA A 175 -0.19 8.08 -23.35
CA ALA A 175 -0.60 7.96 -21.94
C ALA A 175 -1.62 9.04 -21.48
N VAL A 176 -1.94 10.03 -22.30
CA VAL A 176 -2.98 11.03 -22.05
C VAL A 176 -4.14 10.94 -23.04
N SER A 177 -4.24 9.86 -23.79
CA SER A 177 -5.39 9.57 -24.66
C SER A 177 -6.70 9.47 -23.86
N SER A 178 -7.84 9.53 -24.54
CA SER A 178 -9.13 9.30 -23.87
C SER A 178 -9.21 7.93 -23.22
N THR A 179 -8.66 6.90 -23.87
CA THR A 179 -8.61 5.53 -23.32
C THR A 179 -7.76 5.47 -22.06
N ALA A 180 -6.53 6.00 -22.10
CA ALA A 180 -5.64 6.06 -20.95
C ALA A 180 -6.28 6.73 -19.73
N ARG A 181 -6.86 7.91 -19.94
CA ARG A 181 -7.53 8.66 -18.85
C ARG A 181 -8.74 7.94 -18.28
N LYS A 182 -9.54 7.27 -19.12
CA LYS A 182 -10.70 6.50 -18.65
C LYS A 182 -10.28 5.26 -17.84
N ALA A 183 -9.24 4.55 -18.27
CA ALA A 183 -8.71 3.39 -17.57
C ALA A 183 -8.16 3.81 -16.20
N GLU A 184 -7.33 4.84 -16.13
CA GLU A 184 -6.77 5.37 -14.89
C GLU A 184 -7.85 5.89 -13.93
N LEU A 185 -8.83 6.65 -14.44
CA LEU A 185 -9.94 7.14 -13.60
C LEU A 185 -10.79 5.99 -13.05
N LEU A 186 -11.07 4.96 -13.88
CA LEU A 186 -11.81 3.78 -13.43
C LEU A 186 -11.04 3.01 -12.37
N ALA A 187 -9.73 2.80 -12.56
CA ALA A 187 -8.86 2.14 -11.58
C ALA A 187 -8.87 2.86 -10.23
N ASN A 188 -8.72 4.19 -10.26
CA ASN A 188 -8.75 5.00 -9.05
C ASN A 188 -10.16 5.05 -8.42
N ALA A 189 -11.22 5.04 -9.22
CA ALA A 189 -12.59 4.93 -8.70
C ALA A 189 -12.79 3.60 -7.96
N ILE A 190 -12.35 2.47 -8.55
CA ILE A 190 -12.39 1.17 -7.87
C ILE A 190 -11.58 1.22 -6.57
N SER A 191 -10.35 1.73 -6.59
CA SER A 191 -9.50 1.83 -5.39
C SER A 191 -10.14 2.68 -4.28
N LEU A 192 -10.74 3.83 -4.64
CA LEU A 192 -11.36 4.76 -3.69
C LEU A 192 -12.71 4.28 -3.16
N THR A 193 -13.41 3.39 -3.86
CA THR A 193 -14.73 2.88 -3.45
C THR A 193 -14.70 1.46 -2.92
N SER A 194 -13.58 0.74 -3.08
CA SER A 194 -13.40 -0.60 -2.51
C SER A 194 -13.18 -0.55 -0.99
N PRO A 195 -13.54 -1.62 -0.27
CA PRO A 195 -13.11 -1.80 1.12
C PRO A 195 -11.59 -1.83 1.21
N GLY A 196 -11.04 -1.14 2.20
CA GLY A 196 -9.60 -0.97 2.35
C GLY A 196 -9.24 0.46 2.70
N ILE A 197 -7.96 0.74 2.85
CA ILE A 197 -7.43 2.10 3.01
C ILE A 197 -6.92 2.54 1.63
N PRO A 198 -7.58 3.50 0.97
CA PRO A 198 -7.20 3.87 -0.39
C PRO A 198 -5.92 4.69 -0.41
N MET A 199 -5.07 4.39 -1.39
CA MET A 199 -3.85 5.12 -1.69
C MET A 199 -3.85 5.54 -3.17
N LEU A 200 -3.32 6.71 -3.47
CA LEU A 200 -3.10 7.21 -4.83
C LEU A 200 -1.62 7.54 -5.02
N LEU A 201 -1.05 7.11 -6.13
CA LEU A 201 0.26 7.60 -6.56
C LEU A 201 0.11 9.04 -7.04
N GLN A 202 0.92 9.94 -6.50
CA GLN A 202 0.93 11.35 -6.88
C GLN A 202 0.96 11.55 -8.40
N GLY A 203 0.11 12.43 -8.90
CA GLY A 203 -0.02 12.74 -10.32
C GLY A 203 -1.08 11.93 -11.07
N THR A 204 -1.56 10.80 -10.54
CA THR A 204 -2.64 10.02 -11.15
C THR A 204 -3.92 10.85 -11.28
N GLU A 205 -4.17 11.73 -10.32
CA GLU A 205 -5.35 12.60 -10.27
C GLU A 205 -5.40 13.65 -11.38
N PHE A 206 -4.29 13.83 -12.12
CA PHE A 206 -4.24 14.70 -13.32
C PHE A 206 -3.52 14.03 -14.51
N THR A 207 -3.44 12.70 -14.51
CA THR A 207 -2.90 11.90 -15.62
C THR A 207 -1.43 12.23 -15.92
N GLN A 208 -0.59 12.21 -14.90
CA GLN A 208 0.86 12.37 -15.03
C GLN A 208 1.43 11.32 -15.98
N LYS A 209 2.31 11.74 -16.88
CA LYS A 209 3.00 10.87 -17.84
C LYS A 209 4.29 10.28 -17.27
N GLY A 210 4.74 9.22 -17.94
CA GLY A 210 6.03 8.60 -17.67
C GLY A 210 6.04 7.69 -16.47
N SER A 211 7.22 7.18 -16.13
CA SER A 211 7.46 6.40 -14.93
C SER A 211 7.61 7.32 -13.72
N PHE A 212 7.48 6.76 -12.52
CA PHE A 212 7.93 7.44 -11.32
C PHE A 212 9.47 7.45 -11.26
N ASN A 213 10.03 8.61 -11.00
CA ASN A 213 11.44 8.75 -10.62
C ASN A 213 11.64 10.03 -9.78
N ASP A 214 12.68 10.04 -8.96
CA ASP A 214 12.95 11.12 -8.00
C ASP A 214 13.40 12.43 -8.64
N TRP A 215 13.81 12.39 -9.90
CA TRP A 215 14.37 13.53 -10.62
C TRP A 215 13.35 14.26 -11.49
N GLN A 216 12.19 13.64 -11.73
CA GLN A 216 11.17 14.22 -12.58
C GLN A 216 10.07 14.88 -11.75
N MET A 217 9.97 16.19 -11.86
CA MET A 217 8.88 16.94 -11.24
C MET A 217 7.53 16.58 -11.88
N LEU A 218 6.46 16.67 -11.10
CA LEU A 218 5.09 16.59 -11.60
C LEU A 218 4.78 17.75 -12.55
N ASP A 219 4.12 17.46 -13.66
CA ASP A 219 3.65 18.48 -14.60
C ASP A 219 2.33 19.08 -14.13
N TRP A 220 2.39 20.08 -13.28
CA TRP A 220 1.22 20.76 -12.71
C TRP A 220 0.34 21.46 -13.75
N ASN A 221 0.80 21.69 -14.99
CA ASN A 221 -0.04 22.22 -16.07
C ASN A 221 -1.14 21.23 -16.48
N LEU A 222 -0.95 19.94 -16.22
CA LEU A 222 -1.94 18.90 -16.46
C LEU A 222 -3.21 19.08 -15.62
N THR A 223 -3.12 19.71 -14.46
CA THR A 223 -4.28 19.99 -13.61
C THR A 223 -5.30 20.88 -14.30
N GLY A 224 -4.86 21.92 -14.98
CA GLY A 224 -5.73 22.78 -15.80
C GLY A 224 -6.19 22.08 -17.08
N LYS A 225 -5.27 21.37 -17.76
CA LYS A 225 -5.57 20.65 -18.99
C LYS A 225 -6.60 19.52 -18.79
N PHE A 226 -6.55 18.83 -17.67
CA PHE A 226 -7.43 17.72 -17.31
C PHE A 226 -8.28 18.02 -16.07
N ALA A 227 -8.73 19.26 -15.93
CA ALA A 227 -9.51 19.71 -14.77
C ALA A 227 -10.72 18.82 -14.43
N GLY A 228 -11.34 18.21 -15.45
CA GLY A 228 -12.44 17.25 -15.26
C GLY A 228 -12.00 15.96 -14.55
N ILE A 229 -10.76 15.50 -14.77
CA ILE A 229 -10.21 14.32 -14.06
C ILE A 229 -9.91 14.69 -12.60
N VAL A 230 -9.32 15.87 -12.38
CA VAL A 230 -9.08 16.37 -11.01
C VAL A 230 -10.41 16.49 -10.24
N LEU A 231 -11.44 17.07 -10.87
CA LEU A 231 -12.77 17.20 -10.27
C LEU A 231 -13.39 15.83 -9.94
N ALA A 232 -13.25 14.85 -10.84
CA ALA A 232 -13.73 13.48 -10.59
C ALA A 232 -13.06 12.84 -9.36
N HIS A 233 -11.74 13.01 -9.21
CA HIS A 233 -11.02 12.53 -8.01
C HIS A 233 -11.47 13.25 -6.74
N GLN A 234 -11.68 14.57 -6.80
CA GLN A 234 -12.23 15.32 -5.66
C GLN A 234 -13.58 14.77 -5.23
N HIS A 235 -14.50 14.49 -6.17
CA HIS A 235 -15.79 13.89 -5.86
C HIS A 235 -15.66 12.47 -5.28
N LEU A 236 -14.81 11.62 -5.84
CA LEU A 236 -14.55 10.27 -5.31
C LEU A 236 -14.02 10.31 -3.87
N ILE A 237 -13.11 11.23 -3.59
CA ILE A 237 -12.57 11.43 -2.23
C ILE A 237 -13.68 11.94 -1.28
N GLN A 238 -14.53 12.85 -1.74
CA GLN A 238 -15.67 13.34 -0.95
C GLN A 238 -16.68 12.22 -0.64
N LEU A 239 -16.96 11.36 -1.62
CA LEU A 239 -17.78 10.16 -1.43
C LEU A 239 -17.14 9.22 -0.41
N ARG A 240 -15.84 8.91 -0.57
CA ARG A 240 -15.10 8.06 0.35
C ARG A 240 -15.10 8.59 1.79
N LYS A 241 -14.96 9.89 1.96
CA LYS A 241 -14.99 10.58 3.26
C LYS A 241 -16.38 10.78 3.83
N ASN A 242 -17.43 10.37 3.11
CA ASN A 242 -18.83 10.60 3.51
C ASN A 242 -19.15 12.07 3.83
N VAL A 243 -18.57 13.00 3.07
CA VAL A 243 -18.71 14.44 3.33
C VAL A 243 -20.19 14.89 3.30
N TYR A 244 -21.01 14.23 2.49
CA TYR A 244 -22.44 14.54 2.34
C TYR A 244 -23.35 13.70 3.24
N GLY A 245 -22.83 12.81 4.08
CA GLY A 245 -23.59 12.00 5.01
C GLY A 245 -24.41 10.86 4.41
N ASN A 246 -24.24 10.55 3.11
CA ASN A 246 -25.03 9.57 2.37
C ASN A 246 -24.21 8.38 1.82
N THR A 247 -22.93 8.31 2.14
CA THR A 247 -22.00 7.25 1.69
C THR A 247 -21.32 6.55 2.86
N ALA A 248 -21.96 6.46 4.01
CA ALA A 248 -21.40 5.82 5.21
C ALA A 248 -20.99 4.35 4.96
N GLY A 249 -21.63 3.65 4.01
CA GLY A 249 -21.25 2.31 3.59
C GLY A 249 -19.82 2.19 3.06
N LEU A 250 -19.25 3.25 2.45
CA LEU A 250 -17.85 3.24 2.00
C LEU A 250 -16.85 3.29 3.18
N LEU A 251 -17.31 3.64 4.38
CA LEU A 251 -16.52 3.62 5.61
C LEU A 251 -16.72 2.34 6.41
N SER A 252 -17.66 1.48 5.98
CA SER A 252 -18.01 0.26 6.69
C SER A 252 -16.95 -0.83 6.55
N ALA A 253 -16.83 -1.63 7.59
CA ALA A 253 -16.09 -2.89 7.57
C ALA A 253 -16.83 -4.03 6.84
N GLN A 254 -18.08 -3.85 6.46
CA GLN A 254 -18.90 -4.85 5.75
C GLN A 254 -19.09 -4.45 4.29
N THR A 255 -18.96 -5.42 3.41
CA THR A 255 -19.14 -5.25 1.96
C THR A 255 -19.96 -6.39 1.43
N ASP A 256 -21.05 -6.07 0.76
CA ASP A 256 -21.75 -6.98 -0.15
C ASP A 256 -21.27 -6.67 -1.57
N VAL A 257 -20.59 -7.63 -2.21
CA VAL A 257 -20.08 -7.52 -3.59
C VAL A 257 -20.76 -8.54 -4.48
#